data_58fbd19c6c8dfd5eda4e11e159337be0
#
_entry.id   58fbd19c6c8dfd5eda4e11e159337be0
#
_cell.length_a   1.000
_cell.length_b   1.000
_cell.length_c   1.000
_cell.angle_alpha   90.00
_cell.angle_beta   90.00
_cell.angle_gamma   90.00
#
_symmetry.space_group_name_H-M   'P 1'
#
loop_
_entity.id
_entity.type
_entity.pdbx_description
1 polymer ?
#
loop_
_entity_poly.entity_id
_entity_poly.type
_entity_poly.pdbx_seq_one_letter_code
_entity_poly.pdbx_strand_id
1 'polypeptide(L)'
;MIRLVAIDMDGTLLRPDGHISERNVRALKGLKAMGAEFLICTGRSYIDALEPLKEAGLRAPVVCTNGAAVYDWDGRLMDEIRLSERQVRGILDCCQKEDIIFDFMTDRGSYTTAGEAQFRACFERNVLLPMAEFTYEGVRDRFSFVEEGQLFELGLAFYKISVIHESQEVLGRIKERLAGIAELAVASSFATNLELTHSHAQKGRALAFYAASRGVRPDEIMAIGDSENDYSMLSMDIKYTVAMGNAMESIKRIARCQTRSNIQDGVAYAIETLVLTREARAY
;
A
#
# COMPACT_ATOMS: atom_id res chain seq x y z
N MET A 1 -12.55 24.57 -2.14
CA MET A 1 -13.11 23.37 -2.83
C MET A 1 -12.10 22.23 -2.76
N ILE A 2 -12.52 20.99 -2.50
CA ILE A 2 -11.61 19.82 -2.57
C ILE A 2 -11.39 19.47 -4.02
N ARG A 3 -10.12 19.29 -4.41
CA ARG A 3 -9.69 18.93 -5.76
C ARG A 3 -9.03 17.56 -5.83
N LEU A 4 -8.56 17.03 -4.69
CA LEU A 4 -7.90 15.74 -4.61
C LEU A 4 -8.33 14.98 -3.35
N VAL A 5 -8.74 13.71 -3.52
CA VAL A 5 -9.07 12.80 -2.42
C VAL A 5 -8.12 11.60 -2.49
N ALA A 6 -7.18 11.52 -1.54
CA ALA A 6 -6.28 10.38 -1.38
C ALA A 6 -6.95 9.31 -0.51
N ILE A 7 -6.96 8.06 -0.98
CA ILE A 7 -7.75 7.00 -0.37
C ILE A 7 -6.89 5.73 -0.26
N ASP A 8 -6.74 5.22 0.94
CA ASP A 8 -6.19 3.89 1.14
C ASP A 8 -7.16 2.80 0.65
N MET A 9 -6.64 1.59 0.39
CA MET A 9 -7.43 0.48 -0.15
C MET A 9 -7.91 -0.48 0.94
N ASP A 10 -6.99 -1.21 1.55
CA ASP A 10 -7.30 -2.32 2.46
C ASP A 10 -7.77 -1.79 3.81
N GLY A 11 -8.97 -2.21 4.25
CA GLY A 11 -9.59 -1.64 5.46
C GLY A 11 -10.23 -0.26 5.25
N THR A 12 -10.05 0.37 4.10
CA THR A 12 -10.57 1.70 3.77
C THR A 12 -11.56 1.65 2.60
N LEU A 13 -11.09 1.61 1.35
CA LEU A 13 -11.95 1.58 0.15
C LEU A 13 -12.57 0.20 -0.08
N LEU A 14 -11.79 -0.85 0.18
CA LEU A 14 -12.19 -2.24 -0.01
C LEU A 14 -12.97 -2.76 1.19
N ARG A 15 -14.00 -3.54 0.91
CA ARG A 15 -14.66 -4.41 1.89
C ARG A 15 -13.78 -5.62 2.23
N PRO A 16 -14.11 -6.39 3.29
CA PRO A 16 -13.34 -7.59 3.64
C PRO A 16 -13.29 -8.66 2.53
N ASP A 17 -14.26 -8.65 1.61
CA ASP A 17 -14.31 -9.52 0.43
C ASP A 17 -13.42 -9.03 -0.75
N GLY A 18 -12.65 -7.94 -0.55
CA GLY A 18 -11.76 -7.37 -1.55
C GLY A 18 -12.44 -6.48 -2.60
N HIS A 19 -13.76 -6.30 -2.56
CA HIS A 19 -14.51 -5.53 -3.54
C HIS A 19 -14.78 -4.08 -3.12
N ILE A 20 -14.94 -3.19 -4.10
CA ILE A 20 -15.38 -1.81 -3.90
C ILE A 20 -16.92 -1.77 -4.00
N SER A 21 -17.58 -1.29 -2.96
CA SER A 21 -19.05 -1.22 -2.95
C SER A 21 -19.60 -0.26 -4.02
N GLU A 22 -20.81 -0.54 -4.51
CA GLU A 22 -21.50 0.35 -5.46
C GLU A 22 -21.65 1.79 -4.95
N ARG A 23 -21.83 1.98 -3.62
CA ARG A 23 -21.95 3.32 -3.05
C ARG A 23 -20.62 4.06 -3.11
N ASN A 24 -19.50 3.38 -2.80
CA ASN A 24 -18.17 3.95 -2.96
C ASN A 24 -17.91 4.29 -4.44
N VAL A 25 -18.26 3.42 -5.38
CA VAL A 25 -18.14 3.69 -6.82
C VAL A 25 -18.93 4.94 -7.23
N ARG A 26 -20.18 5.09 -6.77
CA ARG A 26 -21.00 6.28 -7.07
C ARG A 26 -20.38 7.56 -6.51
N ALA A 27 -19.89 7.53 -5.28
CA ALA A 27 -19.25 8.69 -4.65
C ALA A 27 -17.98 9.12 -5.39
N LEU A 28 -17.13 8.17 -5.81
CA LEU A 28 -15.91 8.43 -6.59
C LEU A 28 -16.23 9.00 -7.98
N LYS A 29 -17.25 8.49 -8.65
CA LYS A 29 -17.73 9.05 -9.92
C LYS A 29 -18.31 10.47 -9.72
N GLY A 30 -18.96 10.73 -8.58
CA GLY A 30 -19.44 12.06 -8.20
C GLY A 30 -18.32 13.08 -8.04
N LEU A 31 -17.17 12.71 -7.43
CA LEU A 31 -15.99 13.57 -7.36
C LEU A 31 -15.53 14.01 -8.75
N LYS A 32 -15.41 13.05 -9.67
CA LYS A 32 -14.97 13.33 -11.05
C LYS A 32 -15.93 14.28 -11.77
N ALA A 33 -17.24 14.13 -11.55
CA ALA A 33 -18.25 15.01 -12.13
C ALA A 33 -18.14 16.48 -11.63
N MET A 34 -17.56 16.69 -10.44
CA MET A 34 -17.27 18.02 -9.86
C MET A 34 -15.88 18.56 -10.22
N GLY A 35 -15.11 17.84 -11.04
CA GLY A 35 -13.76 18.21 -11.41
C GLY A 35 -12.70 17.90 -10.33
N ALA A 36 -13.04 17.11 -9.32
CA ALA A 36 -12.10 16.59 -8.33
C ALA A 36 -11.54 15.24 -8.77
N GLU A 37 -10.28 14.95 -8.42
CA GLU A 37 -9.62 13.69 -8.66
C GLU A 37 -9.61 12.83 -7.38
N PHE A 38 -9.52 11.51 -7.51
CA PHE A 38 -9.13 10.64 -6.43
C PHE A 38 -7.82 9.92 -6.77
N LEU A 39 -7.00 9.69 -5.74
CA LEU A 39 -5.70 9.04 -5.79
C LEU A 39 -5.75 7.83 -4.86
N ILE A 40 -5.40 6.68 -5.38
CA ILE A 40 -5.25 5.48 -4.53
C ILE A 40 -3.89 5.52 -3.86
N CYS A 41 -3.83 5.26 -2.54
CA CYS A 41 -2.60 5.23 -1.75
C CYS A 41 -2.53 3.91 -0.97
N THR A 42 -1.81 2.90 -1.48
CA THR A 42 -1.85 1.53 -0.96
C THR A 42 -0.48 0.93 -0.68
N GLY A 43 -0.45 -0.09 0.18
CA GLY A 43 0.71 -0.97 0.38
C GLY A 43 0.86 -2.05 -0.70
N ARG A 44 -0.17 -2.24 -1.54
CA ARG A 44 -0.17 -3.20 -2.65
C ARG A 44 0.81 -2.80 -3.74
N SER A 45 1.21 -3.78 -4.56
CA SER A 45 1.89 -3.52 -5.83
C SER A 45 0.96 -2.77 -6.79
N TYR A 46 1.52 -2.18 -7.86
CA TYR A 46 0.71 -1.50 -8.88
C TYR A 46 -0.31 -2.44 -9.54
N ILE A 47 0.11 -3.66 -9.87
CA ILE A 47 -0.75 -4.66 -10.52
C ILE A 47 -1.92 -5.07 -9.60
N ASP A 48 -1.61 -5.38 -8.33
CA ASP A 48 -2.63 -5.78 -7.34
C ASP A 48 -3.60 -4.65 -6.98
N ALA A 49 -3.15 -3.40 -7.06
CA ALA A 49 -4.01 -2.23 -6.85
C ALA A 49 -4.99 -2.01 -8.01
N LEU A 50 -4.62 -2.38 -9.24
CA LEU A 50 -5.49 -2.20 -10.42
C LEU A 50 -6.64 -3.20 -10.47
N GLU A 51 -6.51 -4.40 -9.91
CA GLU A 51 -7.50 -5.47 -10.03
C GLU A 51 -8.89 -5.03 -9.51
N PRO A 52 -9.06 -4.62 -8.23
CA PRO A 52 -10.37 -4.19 -7.72
C PRO A 52 -10.88 -2.90 -8.38
N LEU A 53 -9.99 -2.03 -8.86
CA LEU A 53 -10.41 -0.84 -9.62
C LEU A 53 -11.03 -1.22 -10.99
N LYS A 54 -10.41 -2.18 -11.70
CA LYS A 54 -10.93 -2.69 -12.98
C LYS A 54 -12.29 -3.35 -12.82
N GLU A 55 -12.44 -4.20 -11.80
CA GLU A 55 -13.71 -4.85 -11.47
C GLU A 55 -14.83 -3.85 -11.20
N ALA A 56 -14.51 -2.76 -10.49
CA ALA A 56 -15.45 -1.67 -10.20
C ALA A 56 -15.67 -0.70 -11.39
N GLY A 57 -15.01 -0.91 -12.53
CA GLY A 57 -15.07 0.01 -13.67
C GLY A 57 -14.49 1.39 -13.36
N LEU A 58 -13.45 1.44 -12.52
CA LEU A 58 -12.74 2.64 -12.12
C LEU A 58 -11.33 2.68 -12.70
N ARG A 59 -10.82 3.90 -12.88
CA ARG A 59 -9.41 4.18 -13.17
C ARG A 59 -8.97 5.33 -12.27
N ALA A 60 -7.75 5.23 -11.76
CA ALA A 60 -7.15 6.25 -10.90
C ALA A 60 -5.62 6.23 -11.04
N PRO A 61 -4.93 7.32 -10.73
CA PRO A 61 -3.52 7.28 -10.40
C PRO A 61 -3.33 6.51 -9.08
N VAL A 62 -2.15 5.90 -8.92
CA VAL A 62 -1.87 5.02 -7.79
C VAL A 62 -0.52 5.36 -7.16
N VAL A 63 -0.54 5.62 -5.88
CA VAL A 63 0.61 5.51 -4.99
C VAL A 63 0.62 4.09 -4.45
N CYS A 64 1.60 3.30 -4.82
CA CYS A 64 1.70 1.90 -4.42
C CYS A 64 2.91 1.62 -3.54
N THR A 65 2.94 0.44 -2.95
CA THR A 65 4.03 -0.06 -2.10
C THR A 65 4.40 0.95 -1.00
N ASN A 66 3.37 1.47 -0.31
CA ASN A 66 3.48 2.47 0.77
C ASN A 66 4.15 3.79 0.37
N GLY A 67 4.11 4.17 -0.90
CA GLY A 67 4.71 5.40 -1.41
C GLY A 67 6.05 5.21 -2.10
N ALA A 68 6.46 3.95 -2.36
CA ALA A 68 7.69 3.65 -3.10
C ALA A 68 7.56 3.95 -4.59
N ALA A 69 6.37 3.89 -5.18
CA ALA A 69 6.15 4.27 -6.58
C ALA A 69 4.82 5.01 -6.76
N VAL A 70 4.81 5.97 -7.69
CA VAL A 70 3.64 6.78 -8.05
C VAL A 70 3.39 6.65 -9.54
N TYR A 71 2.19 6.21 -9.90
CA TYR A 71 1.76 6.06 -11.29
C TYR A 71 0.62 7.00 -11.64
N ASP A 72 0.66 7.56 -12.85
CA ASP A 72 -0.39 8.43 -13.37
C ASP A 72 -1.62 7.65 -13.89
N TRP A 73 -2.57 8.37 -14.46
CA TRP A 73 -3.79 7.83 -15.08
C TRP A 73 -3.53 6.83 -16.22
N ASP A 74 -2.39 6.95 -16.89
CA ASP A 74 -1.99 6.12 -18.03
C ASP A 74 -1.09 4.96 -17.60
N GLY A 75 -0.79 4.85 -16.31
CA GLY A 75 0.11 3.83 -15.76
C GLY A 75 1.58 4.15 -15.99
N ARG A 76 1.92 5.42 -16.23
CA ARG A 76 3.31 5.84 -16.36
C ARG A 76 3.87 6.15 -14.98
N LEU A 77 5.07 5.68 -14.71
CA LEU A 77 5.81 6.00 -13.48
C LEU A 77 6.12 7.49 -13.45
N MET A 78 5.68 8.19 -12.40
CA MET A 78 5.91 9.61 -12.16
C MET A 78 7.04 9.86 -11.17
N ASP A 79 7.14 9.02 -10.14
CA ASP A 79 8.11 9.13 -9.06
C ASP A 79 8.35 7.76 -8.43
N GLU A 80 9.59 7.52 -7.97
CA GLU A 80 9.93 6.29 -7.26
C GLU A 80 10.96 6.52 -6.15
N ILE A 81 10.85 5.73 -5.09
CA ILE A 81 11.88 5.54 -4.07
C ILE A 81 12.10 4.04 -3.93
N ARG A 82 13.26 3.59 -4.31
CA ARG A 82 13.65 2.18 -4.30
C ARG A 82 14.72 1.90 -3.25
N LEU A 83 14.74 0.67 -2.79
CA LEU A 83 15.87 0.15 -2.05
C LEU A 83 17.09 0.09 -2.98
N SER A 84 18.23 0.59 -2.53
CA SER A 84 19.49 0.46 -3.23
C SER A 84 19.97 -0.99 -3.21
N GLU A 85 20.80 -1.38 -4.18
CA GLU A 85 21.41 -2.71 -4.21
C GLU A 85 22.17 -3.01 -2.90
N ARG A 86 22.84 -2.01 -2.32
CA ARG A 86 23.51 -2.15 -1.01
C ARG A 86 22.55 -2.52 0.10
N GLN A 87 21.35 -1.91 0.14
CA GLN A 87 20.34 -2.25 1.14
C GLN A 87 19.80 -3.65 0.90
N VAL A 88 19.50 -4.02 -0.35
CA VAL A 88 19.02 -5.37 -0.68
C VAL A 88 20.03 -6.44 -0.27
N ARG A 89 21.30 -6.27 -0.61
CA ARG A 89 22.39 -7.19 -0.18
C ARG A 89 22.51 -7.25 1.35
N GLY A 90 22.45 -6.10 2.03
CA GLY A 90 22.47 -6.07 3.49
C GLY A 90 21.29 -6.79 4.14
N ILE A 91 20.09 -6.75 3.53
CA ILE A 91 18.92 -7.50 3.97
C ILE A 91 19.15 -9.01 3.80
N LEU A 92 19.64 -9.44 2.65
CA LEU A 92 20.00 -10.85 2.39
C LEU A 92 21.03 -11.34 3.40
N ASP A 93 22.10 -10.57 3.64
CA ASP A 93 23.15 -10.90 4.63
C ASP A 93 22.59 -11.06 6.05
N CYS A 94 21.64 -10.21 6.46
CA CYS A 94 20.96 -10.32 7.75
C CYS A 94 20.14 -11.62 7.91
N CYS A 95 19.73 -12.23 6.80
CA CYS A 95 18.86 -13.39 6.76
C CYS A 95 19.58 -14.72 6.47
N GLN A 96 20.88 -14.72 6.06
CA GLN A 96 21.63 -15.88 5.55
C GLN A 96 21.60 -17.16 6.42
N LYS A 97 21.34 -17.05 7.72
CA LYS A 97 21.35 -18.19 8.64
C LYS A 97 19.98 -18.79 8.90
N GLU A 98 18.96 -18.27 8.27
CA GLU A 98 17.57 -18.60 8.53
C GLU A 98 16.90 -19.11 7.24
N ASP A 99 15.94 -20.00 7.35
CA ASP A 99 15.17 -20.53 6.22
C ASP A 99 14.04 -19.58 5.83
N ILE A 100 14.39 -18.51 5.11
CA ILE A 100 13.50 -17.39 4.79
C ILE A 100 12.90 -17.54 3.41
N ILE A 101 11.61 -17.22 3.29
CA ILE A 101 10.97 -16.89 2.01
C ILE A 101 11.02 -15.37 1.84
N PHE A 102 11.52 -14.92 0.71
CA PHE A 102 11.48 -13.52 0.30
C PHE A 102 10.37 -13.29 -0.72
N ASP A 103 9.67 -12.15 -0.58
CA ASP A 103 8.92 -11.53 -1.65
C ASP A 103 9.60 -10.20 -1.98
N PHE A 104 10.28 -10.16 -3.12
CA PHE A 104 10.88 -8.94 -3.66
C PHE A 104 9.86 -8.26 -4.59
N MET A 105 9.14 -7.28 -4.08
CA MET A 105 8.23 -6.45 -4.89
C MET A 105 9.02 -5.43 -5.69
N THR A 106 8.93 -5.52 -7.00
CA THR A 106 9.72 -4.74 -7.95
C THR A 106 8.85 -3.99 -8.96
N ASP A 107 9.48 -3.21 -9.84
CA ASP A 107 8.85 -2.59 -11.01
C ASP A 107 8.27 -3.60 -12.02
N ARG A 108 8.68 -4.88 -11.95
CA ARG A 108 8.27 -5.96 -12.86
C ARG A 108 7.46 -7.06 -12.19
N GLY A 109 6.99 -6.84 -10.96
CA GLY A 109 6.23 -7.82 -10.17
C GLY A 109 7.01 -8.39 -8.99
N SER A 110 6.50 -9.46 -8.41
CA SER A 110 7.09 -10.15 -7.27
C SER A 110 8.10 -11.23 -7.71
N TYR A 111 9.25 -11.24 -7.06
CA TYR A 111 10.30 -12.23 -7.25
C TYR A 111 10.57 -12.95 -5.95
N THR A 112 11.02 -14.20 -6.04
CA THR A 112 11.49 -14.97 -4.88
C THR A 112 12.73 -15.78 -5.23
N THR A 113 13.62 -15.94 -4.25
CA THR A 113 14.79 -16.83 -4.35
C THR A 113 14.55 -18.19 -3.70
N ALA A 114 13.35 -18.42 -3.17
CA ALA A 114 12.95 -19.69 -2.59
C ALA A 114 12.81 -20.77 -3.68
N GLY A 115 13.17 -22.00 -3.36
CA GLY A 115 12.84 -23.14 -4.19
C GLY A 115 11.34 -23.40 -4.19
N GLU A 116 10.80 -23.90 -5.32
CA GLU A 116 9.36 -24.11 -5.49
C GLU A 116 8.75 -25.04 -4.43
N ALA A 117 9.49 -26.05 -3.99
CA ALA A 117 9.07 -26.97 -2.93
C ALA A 117 8.99 -26.28 -1.55
N GLN A 118 9.95 -25.41 -1.22
CA GLN A 118 9.96 -24.62 0.00
C GLN A 118 8.79 -23.62 -0.01
N PHE A 119 8.58 -22.93 -1.12
CA PHE A 119 7.49 -21.96 -1.30
C PHE A 119 6.12 -22.64 -1.12
N ARG A 120 5.90 -23.81 -1.75
CA ARG A 120 4.67 -24.60 -1.59
C ARG A 120 4.45 -25.01 -0.13
N ALA A 121 5.48 -25.55 0.54
CA ALA A 121 5.37 -25.96 1.93
C ALA A 121 5.00 -24.80 2.87
N CYS A 122 5.53 -23.59 2.62
CA CYS A 122 5.16 -22.39 3.38
C CYS A 122 3.73 -21.94 3.09
N PHE A 123 3.26 -22.06 1.84
CA PHE A 123 1.86 -21.79 1.50
C PHE A 123 0.90 -22.74 2.22
N GLU A 124 1.15 -24.05 2.16
CA GLU A 124 0.32 -25.09 2.79
C GLU A 124 0.24 -24.96 4.33
N ARG A 125 1.27 -24.36 4.96
CA ARG A 125 1.28 -24.03 6.39
C ARG A 125 0.67 -22.68 6.73
N ASN A 126 0.10 -21.95 5.75
CA ASN A 126 -0.43 -20.60 5.89
C ASN A 126 0.60 -19.55 6.38
N VAL A 127 1.88 -19.73 6.05
CA VAL A 127 2.97 -18.82 6.44
C VAL A 127 3.11 -17.67 5.45
N LEU A 128 2.94 -17.93 4.14
CA LEU A 128 3.08 -16.92 3.08
C LEU A 128 1.97 -15.87 3.15
N LEU A 129 0.73 -16.32 3.26
CA LEU A 129 -0.46 -15.48 3.36
C LEU A 129 -1.41 -16.14 4.36
N PRO A 130 -1.57 -15.58 5.56
CA PRO A 130 -2.47 -16.14 6.57
C PRO A 130 -3.95 -15.83 6.27
N MET A 131 -4.39 -16.01 5.01
CA MET A 131 -5.74 -15.75 4.52
C MET A 131 -6.24 -16.96 3.73
N ALA A 132 -7.41 -17.49 4.12
CA ALA A 132 -7.95 -18.75 3.66
C ALA A 132 -8.47 -18.78 2.20
N GLU A 133 -8.41 -17.66 1.46
CA GLU A 133 -9.15 -17.52 0.20
C GLU A 133 -8.28 -17.70 -1.07
N PHE A 134 -6.98 -17.92 -0.94
CA PHE A 134 -6.08 -18.04 -2.09
C PHE A 134 -5.76 -19.49 -2.42
N THR A 135 -5.78 -19.83 -3.72
CA THR A 135 -5.22 -21.10 -4.21
C THR A 135 -3.71 -20.99 -4.34
N TYR A 136 -3.01 -22.13 -4.19
CA TYR A 136 -1.56 -22.16 -4.38
C TYR A 136 -1.16 -21.63 -5.76
N GLU A 137 -1.84 -22.10 -6.81
CA GLU A 137 -1.58 -21.70 -8.18
C GLU A 137 -1.74 -20.18 -8.36
N GLY A 138 -2.82 -19.61 -7.82
CA GLY A 138 -3.07 -18.16 -7.89
C GLY A 138 -2.00 -17.32 -7.19
N VAL A 139 -1.42 -17.82 -6.08
CA VAL A 139 -0.31 -17.15 -5.41
C VAL A 139 1.00 -17.39 -6.16
N ARG A 140 1.29 -18.64 -6.52
CA ARG A 140 2.52 -19.05 -7.21
C ARG A 140 2.72 -18.29 -8.53
N ASP A 141 1.67 -18.11 -9.31
CA ASP A 141 1.71 -17.45 -10.62
C ASP A 141 1.98 -15.93 -10.55
N ARG A 142 1.90 -15.34 -9.35
CA ARG A 142 2.30 -13.95 -9.11
C ARG A 142 3.81 -13.78 -8.92
N PHE A 143 4.55 -14.90 -8.72
CA PHE A 143 5.98 -14.87 -8.42
C PHE A 143 6.83 -15.38 -9.58
N SER A 144 7.93 -14.67 -9.83
CA SER A 144 9.05 -15.13 -10.64
C SER A 144 10.11 -15.75 -9.73
N PHE A 145 10.41 -17.03 -9.95
CA PHE A 145 11.42 -17.78 -9.19
C PHE A 145 12.78 -17.59 -9.86
N VAL A 146 13.76 -17.10 -9.12
CA VAL A 146 15.11 -16.81 -9.62
C VAL A 146 16.18 -17.23 -8.60
N GLU A 147 17.39 -17.53 -9.10
CA GLU A 147 18.54 -17.67 -8.22
C GLU A 147 18.97 -16.30 -7.66
N GLU A 148 19.52 -16.29 -6.43
CA GLU A 148 19.93 -15.02 -5.78
C GLU A 148 20.89 -14.19 -6.62
N GLY A 149 21.85 -14.84 -7.33
CA GLY A 149 22.78 -14.15 -8.24
C GLY A 149 22.05 -13.46 -9.38
N GLN A 150 21.05 -14.09 -9.97
CA GLN A 150 20.28 -13.54 -11.10
C GLN A 150 19.44 -12.32 -10.68
N LEU A 151 19.02 -12.25 -9.41
CA LEU A 151 18.19 -11.14 -8.90
C LEU A 151 18.80 -9.76 -9.20
N PHE A 152 20.14 -9.65 -9.11
CA PHE A 152 20.86 -8.39 -9.37
C PHE A 152 21.19 -8.16 -10.84
N GLU A 153 21.30 -9.23 -11.64
CA GLU A 153 21.58 -9.14 -13.07
C GLU A 153 20.36 -8.64 -13.87
N LEU A 154 19.16 -8.82 -13.34
CA LEU A 154 17.91 -8.42 -14.00
C LEU A 154 17.68 -6.89 -14.01
N GLY A 155 18.44 -6.11 -13.25
CA GLY A 155 18.31 -4.65 -13.20
C GLY A 155 16.95 -4.20 -12.66
N LEU A 156 16.40 -4.89 -11.63
CA LEU A 156 15.09 -4.62 -11.02
C LEU A 156 15.15 -3.39 -10.12
N ALA A 157 14.07 -2.63 -10.09
CA ALA A 157 13.83 -1.61 -9.08
C ALA A 157 13.09 -2.25 -7.88
N PHE A 158 13.75 -2.36 -6.74
CA PHE A 158 13.16 -2.96 -5.53
C PHE A 158 12.39 -1.91 -4.72
N TYR A 159 11.10 -2.10 -4.57
CA TYR A 159 10.24 -1.18 -3.82
C TYR A 159 9.95 -1.64 -2.40
N LYS A 160 9.73 -2.94 -2.20
CA LYS A 160 9.50 -3.56 -0.89
C LYS A 160 10.07 -4.97 -0.89
N ILE A 161 10.59 -5.41 0.24
CA ILE A 161 11.00 -6.79 0.47
C ILE A 161 10.22 -7.31 1.67
N SER A 162 9.46 -8.39 1.49
CA SER A 162 8.88 -9.11 2.62
C SER A 162 9.80 -10.26 2.99
N VAL A 163 10.17 -10.32 4.26
CA VAL A 163 10.93 -11.41 4.90
C VAL A 163 9.92 -12.26 5.64
N ILE A 164 9.70 -13.49 5.20
CA ILE A 164 8.60 -14.34 5.66
C ILE A 164 9.16 -15.58 6.37
N HIS A 165 8.68 -15.79 7.60
CA HIS A 165 9.05 -16.95 8.42
C HIS A 165 7.96 -17.24 9.47
N GLU A 166 7.73 -18.52 9.82
CA GLU A 166 6.70 -18.91 10.80
C GLU A 166 7.03 -18.53 12.24
N SER A 167 8.32 -18.46 12.59
CA SER A 167 8.77 -18.14 13.95
C SER A 167 8.96 -16.65 14.15
N GLN A 168 8.20 -16.06 15.08
CA GLN A 168 8.37 -14.67 15.51
C GLN A 168 9.71 -14.41 16.17
N GLU A 169 10.33 -15.42 16.82
CA GLU A 169 11.65 -15.31 17.41
C GLU A 169 12.71 -15.12 16.33
N VAL A 170 12.63 -15.87 15.23
CA VAL A 170 13.52 -15.70 14.06
C VAL A 170 13.34 -14.30 13.47
N LEU A 171 12.12 -13.87 13.23
CA LEU A 171 11.84 -12.53 12.72
C LEU A 171 12.32 -11.43 13.66
N GLY A 172 12.23 -11.62 14.99
CA GLY A 172 12.76 -10.69 15.99
C GLY A 172 14.28 -10.55 15.87
N ARG A 173 15.04 -11.67 15.78
CA ARG A 173 16.49 -11.63 15.59
C ARG A 173 16.90 -10.96 14.28
N ILE A 174 16.16 -11.22 13.19
CA ILE A 174 16.39 -10.56 11.90
C ILE A 174 16.13 -9.06 12.02
N LYS A 175 15.03 -8.64 12.65
CA LYS A 175 14.70 -7.23 12.86
C LYS A 175 15.81 -6.49 13.62
N GLU A 176 16.43 -7.12 14.63
CA GLU A 176 17.57 -6.55 15.35
C GLU A 176 18.79 -6.36 14.44
N ARG A 177 19.11 -7.35 13.58
CA ARG A 177 20.22 -7.23 12.61
C ARG A 177 19.97 -6.15 11.57
N LEU A 178 18.72 -6.01 11.10
CA LEU A 178 18.31 -4.99 10.12
C LEU A 178 18.44 -3.55 10.65
N ALA A 179 18.43 -3.34 11.95
CA ALA A 179 18.56 -2.00 12.56
C ALA A 179 19.86 -1.27 12.17
N GLY A 180 20.88 -2.01 11.71
CA GLY A 180 22.14 -1.44 11.21
C GLY A 180 22.10 -0.92 9.77
N ILE A 181 21.02 -1.16 9.02
CA ILE A 181 20.89 -0.71 7.63
C ILE A 181 20.30 0.69 7.61
N ALA A 182 21.07 1.65 7.10
CA ALA A 182 20.63 3.04 7.01
C ALA A 182 19.44 3.20 6.06
N GLU A 183 18.55 4.13 6.37
CA GLU A 183 17.37 4.48 5.57
C GLU A 183 16.44 3.31 5.26
N LEU A 184 16.41 2.30 6.13
CA LEU A 184 15.49 1.16 6.05
C LEU A 184 14.34 1.35 7.04
N ALA A 185 13.10 1.24 6.56
CA ALA A 185 11.91 1.14 7.39
C ALA A 185 11.50 -0.33 7.50
N VAL A 186 11.15 -0.77 8.71
CA VAL A 186 10.72 -2.14 9.03
C VAL A 186 9.33 -2.08 9.64
N ALA A 187 8.37 -2.69 8.96
CA ALA A 187 6.98 -2.85 9.41
C ALA A 187 6.61 -4.34 9.43
N SER A 188 5.38 -4.65 9.80
CA SER A 188 4.82 -6.00 9.74
C SER A 188 3.32 -5.87 9.52
N SER A 189 2.78 -6.65 8.58
CA SER A 189 1.34 -6.78 8.33
C SER A 189 0.78 -8.03 9.02
N PHE A 190 1.61 -9.04 9.23
CA PHE A 190 1.23 -10.33 9.82
C PHE A 190 2.31 -10.79 10.80
N ALA A 191 1.92 -11.69 11.70
CA ALA A 191 2.86 -12.31 12.65
C ALA A 191 4.00 -13.09 11.97
N THR A 192 3.84 -13.43 10.69
CA THR A 192 4.76 -14.24 9.89
C THR A 192 5.64 -13.43 8.95
N ASN A 193 5.61 -12.08 8.98
CA ASN A 193 6.42 -11.29 8.06
C ASN A 193 7.07 -10.05 8.69
N LEU A 194 8.16 -9.60 8.05
CA LEU A 194 8.65 -8.22 8.13
C LEU A 194 8.57 -7.61 6.74
N GLU A 195 8.10 -6.39 6.64
CA GLU A 195 8.04 -5.60 5.41
C GLU A 195 9.10 -4.50 5.45
N LEU A 196 9.98 -4.52 4.48
CA LEU A 196 11.15 -3.66 4.40
C LEU A 196 11.00 -2.71 3.20
N THR A 197 11.00 -1.41 3.47
CA THR A 197 10.94 -0.36 2.46
C THR A 197 12.03 0.67 2.72
N HIS A 198 12.33 1.51 1.76
CA HIS A 198 13.15 2.69 2.04
C HIS A 198 12.39 3.62 2.99
N SER A 199 13.05 4.20 4.00
CA SER A 199 12.40 5.01 5.04
C SER A 199 11.67 6.25 4.50
N HIS A 200 12.06 6.74 3.33
CA HIS A 200 11.38 7.83 2.65
C HIS A 200 10.19 7.38 1.78
N ALA A 201 9.99 6.08 1.58
CA ALA A 201 8.80 5.56 0.91
C ALA A 201 7.62 5.64 1.88
N GLN A 202 6.87 6.75 1.82
CA GLN A 202 5.75 7.06 2.69
C GLN A 202 4.57 7.59 1.87
N LYS A 203 3.35 7.14 2.18
CA LYS A 203 2.13 7.56 1.49
C LYS A 203 1.95 9.08 1.50
N GLY A 204 2.25 9.76 2.63
CA GLY A 204 2.14 11.21 2.74
C GLY A 204 3.11 11.98 1.85
N ARG A 205 4.38 11.51 1.74
CA ARG A 205 5.35 12.11 0.80
C ARG A 205 4.89 11.94 -0.64
N ALA A 206 4.45 10.76 -1.02
CA ALA A 206 3.98 10.47 -2.37
C ALA A 206 2.70 11.26 -2.71
N LEU A 207 1.77 11.43 -1.76
CA LEU A 207 0.61 12.30 -1.89
C LEU A 207 1.04 13.76 -2.12
N ALA A 208 1.99 14.27 -1.34
CA ALA A 208 2.49 15.64 -1.50
C ALA A 208 3.12 15.84 -2.89
N PHE A 209 3.93 14.88 -3.36
CA PHE A 209 4.51 14.89 -4.69
C PHE A 209 3.42 14.93 -5.77
N TYR A 210 2.44 14.01 -5.70
CA TYR A 210 1.35 13.94 -6.68
C TYR A 210 0.53 15.23 -6.69
N ALA A 211 0.12 15.74 -5.52
CA ALA A 211 -0.62 16.98 -5.40
C ALA A 211 0.11 18.18 -6.01
N ALA A 212 1.41 18.30 -5.73
CA ALA A 212 2.26 19.36 -6.32
C ALA A 212 2.33 19.24 -7.85
N SER A 213 2.49 18.04 -8.41
CA SER A 213 2.50 17.82 -9.86
C SER A 213 1.19 18.21 -10.55
N ARG A 214 0.08 18.20 -9.81
CA ARG A 214 -1.26 18.58 -10.27
C ARG A 214 -1.63 20.03 -9.94
N GLY A 215 -0.76 20.78 -9.28
CA GLY A 215 -1.06 22.15 -8.82
C GLY A 215 -2.21 22.20 -7.82
N VAL A 216 -2.31 21.18 -6.94
CA VAL A 216 -3.32 21.08 -5.88
C VAL A 216 -2.69 21.54 -4.57
N ARG A 217 -3.34 22.51 -3.91
CA ARG A 217 -2.86 23.08 -2.65
C ARG A 217 -3.29 22.18 -1.45
N PRO A 218 -2.58 22.25 -0.32
CA PRO A 218 -2.94 21.48 0.89
C PRO A 218 -4.39 21.69 1.35
N ASP A 219 -4.92 22.90 1.24
CA ASP A 219 -6.30 23.24 1.60
C ASP A 219 -7.37 22.72 0.60
N GLU A 220 -6.94 22.05 -0.46
CA GLU A 220 -7.77 21.40 -1.48
C GLU A 220 -7.69 19.87 -1.43
N ILE A 221 -7.00 19.30 -0.41
CA ILE A 221 -6.76 17.86 -0.28
C ILE A 221 -7.60 17.27 0.87
N MET A 222 -8.13 16.07 0.63
CA MET A 222 -8.70 15.18 1.63
C MET A 222 -7.92 13.85 1.58
N ALA A 223 -7.59 13.26 2.74
CA ALA A 223 -6.98 11.94 2.84
C ALA A 223 -7.82 11.06 3.76
N ILE A 224 -7.96 9.76 3.39
CA ILE A 224 -8.76 8.76 4.12
C ILE A 224 -7.93 7.50 4.29
N GLY A 225 -7.89 6.95 5.52
CA GLY A 225 -7.16 5.73 5.84
C GLY A 225 -7.54 5.13 7.18
N ASP A 226 -6.94 3.99 7.54
CA ASP A 226 -7.31 3.23 8.74
C ASP A 226 -6.14 2.66 9.55
N SER A 227 -4.94 2.54 8.98
CA SER A 227 -3.84 1.82 9.60
C SER A 227 -2.52 2.61 9.68
N GLU A 228 -1.50 2.04 10.31
CA GLU A 228 -0.24 2.76 10.60
C GLU A 228 0.49 3.25 9.35
N ASN A 229 0.39 2.55 8.21
CA ASN A 229 0.99 3.01 6.96
C ASN A 229 0.34 4.28 6.40
N ASP A 230 -0.86 4.66 6.91
CA ASP A 230 -1.55 5.91 6.58
C ASP A 230 -1.14 7.08 7.46
N TYR A 231 -0.39 6.82 8.55
CA TYR A 231 0.01 7.86 9.49
C TYR A 231 0.62 9.07 8.79
N SER A 232 1.52 8.82 7.85
CA SER A 232 2.23 9.88 7.12
C SER A 232 1.30 10.79 6.31
N MET A 233 0.20 10.27 5.74
CA MET A 233 -0.74 11.11 5.00
C MET A 233 -1.83 11.71 5.89
N LEU A 234 -2.22 11.03 6.99
CA LEU A 234 -3.24 11.52 7.91
C LEU A 234 -2.71 12.52 8.94
N SER A 235 -1.38 12.61 9.12
CA SER A 235 -0.72 13.63 9.92
C SER A 235 -0.36 14.92 9.14
N MET A 236 -0.61 14.97 7.82
CA MET A 236 -0.34 16.15 6.99
C MET A 236 -1.23 17.33 7.37
N ASP A 237 -0.71 18.55 7.21
CA ASP A 237 -1.50 19.78 7.32
C ASP A 237 -2.27 20.06 6.02
N ILE A 238 -3.33 19.29 5.79
CA ILE A 238 -4.23 19.35 4.65
C ILE A 238 -5.66 19.65 5.11
N LYS A 239 -6.59 19.91 4.18
CA LYS A 239 -7.95 20.31 4.52
C LYS A 239 -8.69 19.31 5.40
N TYR A 240 -8.73 18.03 4.98
CA TYR A 240 -9.36 16.97 5.72
C TYR A 240 -8.45 15.74 5.82
N THR A 241 -8.21 15.28 7.03
CA THR A 241 -7.67 13.94 7.31
C THR A 241 -8.76 13.14 8.01
N VAL A 242 -9.11 11.99 7.46
CA VAL A 242 -10.30 11.22 7.85
C VAL A 242 -9.88 9.80 8.23
N ALA A 243 -10.10 9.43 9.49
CA ALA A 243 -9.93 8.06 9.94
C ALA A 243 -11.22 7.25 9.70
N MET A 244 -11.07 6.03 9.20
CA MET A 244 -12.18 5.08 9.08
C MET A 244 -12.74 4.69 10.45
N GLY A 245 -14.00 4.29 10.52
CA GLY A 245 -14.63 3.81 11.76
C GLY A 245 -13.97 2.56 12.36
N ASN A 246 -13.42 1.71 11.48
CA ASN A 246 -12.60 0.54 11.83
C ASN A 246 -11.11 0.87 12.03
N ALA A 247 -10.68 2.13 11.89
CA ALA A 247 -9.28 2.50 12.01
C ALA A 247 -8.69 2.21 13.40
N MET A 248 -7.38 2.02 13.44
CA MET A 248 -6.62 1.90 14.68
C MET A 248 -6.78 3.16 15.54
N GLU A 249 -6.80 3.01 16.86
CA GLU A 249 -6.97 4.14 17.78
C GLU A 249 -5.87 5.21 17.65
N SER A 250 -4.64 4.81 17.29
CA SER A 250 -3.53 5.73 16.96
C SER A 250 -3.88 6.65 15.79
N ILE A 251 -4.52 6.10 14.76
CA ILE A 251 -4.94 6.81 13.55
C ILE A 251 -6.15 7.70 13.81
N LYS A 252 -7.14 7.22 14.56
CA LYS A 252 -8.30 8.04 14.96
C LYS A 252 -7.90 9.28 15.74
N ARG A 253 -6.82 9.20 16.57
CA ARG A 253 -6.34 10.33 17.38
C ARG A 253 -5.67 11.43 16.56
N ILE A 254 -5.04 11.11 15.45
CA ILE A 254 -4.33 12.10 14.61
C ILE A 254 -5.22 12.71 13.53
N ALA A 255 -6.22 11.97 13.06
CA ALA A 255 -7.12 12.46 12.02
C ALA A 255 -8.07 13.54 12.54
N ARG A 256 -8.31 14.58 11.73
CA ARG A 256 -9.23 15.68 12.08
C ARG A 256 -10.70 15.29 12.05
N CYS A 257 -11.04 14.25 11.30
CA CYS A 257 -12.40 13.74 11.13
C CYS A 257 -12.42 12.22 11.26
N GLN A 258 -13.58 11.69 11.59
CA GLN A 258 -13.85 10.26 11.54
C GLN A 258 -15.07 9.99 10.64
N THR A 259 -15.04 8.86 9.97
CA THR A 259 -16.13 8.37 9.14
C THR A 259 -16.64 7.01 9.62
N ARG A 260 -17.51 6.35 8.84
CA ARG A 260 -18.00 4.99 9.08
C ARG A 260 -16.91 3.96 8.76
N SER A 261 -17.15 2.69 9.12
CA SER A 261 -16.25 1.60 8.75
C SER A 261 -16.33 1.28 7.25
N ASN A 262 -15.36 0.52 6.75
CA ASN A 262 -15.31 0.08 5.35
C ASN A 262 -16.52 -0.81 4.97
N ILE A 263 -17.05 -1.62 5.91
CA ILE A 263 -18.30 -2.40 5.69
C ILE A 263 -19.57 -1.52 5.67
N GLN A 264 -19.48 -0.28 6.12
CA GLN A 264 -20.57 0.70 6.15
C GLN A 264 -20.39 1.82 5.12
N ASP A 265 -19.54 1.60 4.10
CA ASP A 265 -19.25 2.54 3.03
C ASP A 265 -18.69 3.88 3.54
N GLY A 266 -17.75 3.83 4.49
CA GLY A 266 -17.20 5.01 5.16
C GLY A 266 -16.55 6.00 4.22
N VAL A 267 -15.92 5.55 3.12
CA VAL A 267 -15.33 6.42 2.10
C VAL A 267 -16.43 7.24 1.40
N ALA A 268 -17.49 6.60 0.94
CA ALA A 268 -18.63 7.30 0.33
C ALA A 268 -19.26 8.29 1.31
N TYR A 269 -19.48 7.88 2.56
CA TYR A 269 -20.05 8.76 3.59
C TYR A 269 -19.20 10.01 3.81
N ALA A 270 -17.88 9.87 3.89
CA ALA A 270 -16.96 10.99 4.05
C ALA A 270 -17.00 11.94 2.84
N ILE A 271 -16.94 11.41 1.62
CA ILE A 271 -17.01 12.19 0.37
C ILE A 271 -18.35 12.94 0.28
N GLU A 272 -19.47 12.24 0.47
CA GLU A 272 -20.81 12.81 0.42
C GLU A 272 -20.97 13.96 1.42
N THR A 273 -20.49 13.78 2.66
CA THR A 273 -20.70 14.74 3.75
C THR A 273 -19.74 15.94 3.68
N LEU A 274 -18.45 15.68 3.41
CA LEU A 274 -17.41 16.69 3.52
C LEU A 274 -17.13 17.41 2.19
N VAL A 275 -17.44 16.77 1.05
CA VAL A 275 -17.17 17.31 -0.28
C VAL A 275 -18.48 17.63 -1.00
N LEU A 276 -19.29 16.63 -1.36
CA LEU A 276 -20.46 16.81 -2.25
C LEU A 276 -21.57 17.68 -1.63
N THR A 277 -21.91 17.46 -0.34
CA THR A 277 -23.02 18.21 0.31
C THR A 277 -22.64 19.67 0.63
N ARG A 278 -21.37 19.95 0.94
CA ARG A 278 -20.95 21.33 1.28
C ARG A 278 -20.87 22.22 0.06
N GLU A 279 -20.55 21.67 -1.10
CA GLU A 279 -20.47 22.45 -2.34
C GLU A 279 -21.85 22.69 -2.94
N ALA A 280 -22.81 21.76 -2.79
CA ALA A 280 -24.21 22.03 -3.18
C ALA A 280 -24.90 23.15 -2.39
N ARG A 281 -24.32 23.59 -1.26
CA ARG A 281 -24.81 24.73 -0.45
C ARG A 281 -24.08 26.05 -0.71
N ALA A 282 -23.04 26.03 -1.55
CA ALA A 282 -22.25 27.23 -1.91
C ALA A 282 -22.69 27.89 -3.21
N TYR A 283 -23.70 27.32 -3.88
CA TYR A 283 -24.44 27.86 -5.01
C TYR A 283 -25.91 28.09 -4.62
#